data_cd6debf0e6ec4255dd8e6428842de11c
#
_entry.id   cd6debf0e6ec4255dd8e6428842de11c
#
_cell.length_a   1.000
_cell.length_b   1.000
_cell.length_c   1.000
_cell.angle_alpha   90.00
_cell.angle_beta   90.00
_cell.angle_gamma   90.00
#
_symmetry.space_group_name_H-M   'P 1'
#
loop_
_entity.id
_entity.type
_entity.pdbx_description
1 polymer ?
#
loop_
_entity_poly.entity_id
_entity_poly.type
_entity_poly.pdbx_seq_one_letter_code
_entity_poly.pdbx_strand_id
1 'polypeptide(L)'
;RQVLDSKTYERTLALNEARTVDLALANNRTAKQTKWGYEAAKSAVSQVAAGKNPSVSYGWSAQKTGGDTGSGKSGSHNFSISAPVFNPQLDASIDSARYTREGTGASYEEALQQAKYDALNGYYTLIMSRNMVDVAQQAVKDYQGHVTNVEAQYNVGLVASSDVLAAKTNLDDSQTSLVKAQNAANLAEANLNQVIA
;
A
#
# COMPACT_ATOMS: atom_id res chain seq x y z
N ARG A 1 -18.42 -23.46 0.18
CA ARG A 1 -18.42 -22.15 0.85
C ARG A 1 -18.36 -22.40 2.34
N GLN A 2 -17.16 -22.53 2.92
CA GLN A 2 -17.00 -22.58 4.37
C GLN A 2 -17.27 -21.15 4.89
N VAL A 3 -18.28 -21.03 5.74
CA VAL A 3 -18.51 -19.82 6.55
C VAL A 3 -17.35 -19.80 7.55
N LEU A 4 -16.41 -18.90 7.34
CA LEU A 4 -15.32 -18.65 8.29
C LEU A 4 -15.94 -18.07 9.57
N ASP A 5 -15.82 -18.80 10.65
CA ASP A 5 -16.30 -18.47 11.97
C ASP A 5 -15.62 -17.16 12.43
N SER A 6 -16.39 -16.15 12.80
CA SER A 6 -15.91 -14.83 13.20
C SER A 6 -14.94 -14.84 14.40
N LYS A 7 -14.90 -15.93 15.15
CA LYS A 7 -13.97 -16.13 16.27
C LYS A 7 -12.52 -16.38 15.89
N THR A 8 -12.20 -16.65 14.63
CA THR A 8 -10.83 -16.89 14.18
C THR A 8 -10.06 -15.61 13.85
N TYR A 9 -10.73 -14.45 13.86
CA TYR A 9 -10.14 -13.14 13.51
C TYR A 9 -9.66 -12.32 14.71
N GLU A 10 -9.91 -12.75 15.94
CA GLU A 10 -9.37 -12.08 17.13
C GLU A 10 -7.95 -12.53 17.47
N ARG A 11 -7.04 -12.50 16.51
CA ARG A 11 -5.63 -12.35 16.81
C ARG A 11 -5.39 -10.86 17.09
N THR A 12 -5.59 -10.45 18.34
CA THR A 12 -5.08 -9.18 18.85
C THR A 12 -3.56 -9.20 18.75
N LEU A 13 -3.02 -8.72 17.62
CA LEU A 13 -1.60 -8.44 17.50
C LEU A 13 -1.31 -7.26 18.43
N ALA A 14 -0.50 -7.49 19.47
CA ALA A 14 0.10 -6.39 20.22
C ALA A 14 1.00 -5.62 19.25
N LEU A 15 0.45 -4.56 18.65
CA LEU A 15 1.16 -3.67 17.74
C LEU A 15 1.92 -2.65 18.58
N ASN A 16 3.21 -2.54 18.33
CA ASN A 16 4.03 -1.40 18.70
C ASN A 16 4.44 -0.67 17.40
N GLU A 17 4.99 0.52 17.55
CA GLU A 17 5.42 1.38 16.44
C GLU A 17 6.33 0.62 15.44
N ALA A 18 7.40 -0.02 15.93
CA ALA A 18 8.36 -0.74 15.11
C ALA A 18 7.69 -1.89 14.34
N ARG A 19 6.89 -2.69 15.02
CA ARG A 19 6.19 -3.83 14.40
C ARG A 19 5.16 -3.41 13.36
N THR A 20 4.49 -2.26 13.57
CA THR A 20 3.55 -1.70 12.60
C THR A 20 4.27 -1.30 11.31
N VAL A 21 5.43 -0.64 11.44
CA VAL A 21 6.27 -0.28 10.30
C VAL A 21 6.80 -1.51 9.58
N ASP A 22 7.28 -2.52 10.29
CA ASP A 22 7.80 -3.76 9.69
C ASP A 22 6.72 -4.51 8.90
N LEU A 23 5.51 -4.61 9.44
CA LEU A 23 4.38 -5.22 8.75
C LEU A 23 3.99 -4.44 7.48
N ALA A 24 3.91 -3.11 7.58
CA ALA A 24 3.61 -2.28 6.43
C ALA A 24 4.66 -2.44 5.32
N LEU A 25 5.95 -2.39 5.65
CA LEU A 25 7.03 -2.57 4.69
C LEU A 25 7.02 -3.97 4.04
N ALA A 26 6.69 -5.01 4.83
CA ALA A 26 6.61 -6.38 4.32
C ALA A 26 5.43 -6.59 3.36
N ASN A 27 4.31 -5.91 3.59
CA ASN A 27 3.05 -6.18 2.89
C ASN A 27 2.68 -5.12 1.86
N ASN A 28 3.24 -3.89 1.93
CA ASN A 28 2.86 -2.78 1.07
C ASN A 28 2.99 -3.15 -0.42
N ARG A 29 1.88 -3.07 -1.14
CA ARG A 29 1.80 -3.45 -2.56
C ARG A 29 2.54 -2.48 -3.46
N THR A 30 2.49 -1.19 -3.14
CA THR A 30 3.17 -0.14 -3.91
C THR A 30 4.69 -0.30 -3.79
N ALA A 31 5.21 -0.56 -2.58
CA ALA A 31 6.62 -0.83 -2.37
C ALA A 31 7.08 -2.11 -3.11
N LYS A 32 6.26 -3.16 -3.13
CA LYS A 32 6.54 -4.36 -3.92
C LYS A 32 6.54 -4.08 -5.42
N GLN A 33 5.58 -3.32 -5.91
CA GLN A 33 5.48 -2.94 -7.33
C GLN A 33 6.68 -2.10 -7.78
N THR A 34 7.06 -1.08 -7.02
CA THR A 34 8.22 -0.24 -7.34
C THR A 34 9.53 -1.02 -7.26
N LYS A 35 9.65 -1.97 -6.33
CA LYS A 35 10.78 -2.91 -6.28
C LYS A 35 10.92 -3.72 -7.57
N TRP A 36 9.82 -4.30 -8.05
CA TRP A 36 9.85 -5.04 -9.31
C TRP A 36 10.15 -4.14 -10.52
N GLY A 37 9.67 -2.89 -10.49
CA GLY A 37 10.04 -1.87 -11.49
C GLY A 37 11.54 -1.59 -11.49
N TYR A 38 12.15 -1.45 -10.31
CA TYR A 38 13.59 -1.28 -10.18
C TYR A 38 14.39 -2.50 -10.69
N GLU A 39 13.97 -3.73 -10.35
CA GLU A 39 14.63 -4.95 -10.85
C GLU A 39 14.46 -5.10 -12.36
N ALA A 40 13.32 -4.71 -12.92
CA ALA A 40 13.11 -4.67 -14.37
C ALA A 40 14.04 -3.65 -15.05
N ALA A 41 14.17 -2.45 -14.49
CA ALA A 41 15.09 -1.43 -14.99
C ALA A 41 16.56 -1.87 -14.92
N LYS A 42 16.95 -2.58 -13.86
CA LYS A 42 18.26 -3.20 -13.71
C LYS A 42 18.53 -4.23 -14.81
N SER A 43 17.54 -5.07 -15.11
CA SER A 43 17.62 -6.06 -16.17
C SER A 43 17.68 -5.40 -17.57
N ALA A 44 16.96 -4.28 -17.76
CA ALA A 44 16.98 -3.51 -18.99
C ALA A 44 18.36 -2.94 -19.31
N VAL A 45 19.15 -2.51 -18.32
CA VAL A 45 20.54 -2.09 -18.52
C VAL A 45 21.35 -3.24 -19.09
N SER A 46 21.23 -4.45 -18.55
CA SER A 46 21.95 -5.62 -19.04
C SER A 46 21.49 -6.02 -20.45
N GLN A 47 20.20 -5.90 -20.73
CA GLN A 47 19.64 -6.17 -22.06
C GLN A 47 20.20 -5.22 -23.13
N VAL A 48 20.22 -3.91 -22.85
CA VAL A 48 20.78 -2.92 -23.77
C VAL A 48 22.28 -3.13 -23.92
N ALA A 49 23.01 -3.39 -22.83
CA ALA A 49 24.45 -3.66 -22.85
C ALA A 49 24.82 -4.93 -23.63
N ALA A 50 23.91 -5.90 -23.73
CA ALA A 50 24.09 -7.10 -24.53
C ALA A 50 24.26 -6.79 -26.04
N GLY A 51 23.82 -5.60 -26.50
CA GLY A 51 24.10 -5.11 -27.86
C GLY A 51 25.59 -4.90 -28.19
N LYS A 52 26.47 -4.87 -27.18
CA LYS A 52 27.94 -4.87 -27.35
C LYS A 52 28.52 -6.26 -27.61
N ASN A 53 27.75 -7.30 -27.34
CA ASN A 53 28.23 -8.66 -27.52
C ASN A 53 28.31 -9.05 -29.01
N PRO A 54 29.27 -9.86 -29.41
CA PRO A 54 29.27 -10.44 -30.75
C PRO A 54 28.00 -11.28 -30.99
N SER A 55 27.40 -11.11 -32.15
CA SER A 55 26.28 -11.93 -32.60
C SER A 55 26.76 -12.95 -33.62
N VAL A 56 26.29 -14.19 -33.50
CA VAL A 56 26.53 -15.28 -34.43
C VAL A 56 25.20 -15.67 -35.05
N SER A 57 25.13 -15.66 -36.37
CA SER A 57 23.94 -16.11 -37.07
C SER A 57 24.25 -17.16 -38.10
N TYR A 58 23.40 -18.19 -38.20
CA TYR A 58 23.44 -19.21 -39.21
C TYR A 58 22.08 -19.21 -39.93
N GLY A 59 22.13 -18.99 -41.24
CA GLY A 59 20.97 -19.05 -42.11
C GLY A 59 21.09 -20.20 -43.09
N TRP A 60 20.01 -20.94 -43.27
CA TRP A 60 19.89 -21.91 -44.34
C TRP A 60 18.66 -21.56 -45.18
N SER A 61 18.83 -21.54 -46.50
CA SER A 61 17.72 -21.35 -47.43
C SER A 61 17.76 -22.38 -48.53
N ALA A 62 16.60 -22.91 -48.87
CA ALA A 62 16.45 -23.81 -50.03
C ALA A 62 15.36 -23.23 -50.93
N GLN A 63 15.67 -23.12 -52.21
CA GLN A 63 14.75 -22.64 -53.22
C GLN A 63 14.59 -23.68 -54.32
N LYS A 64 13.37 -23.98 -54.69
CA LYS A 64 13.01 -24.81 -55.86
C LYS A 64 12.37 -23.91 -56.91
N THR A 65 13.01 -23.76 -58.05
CA THR A 65 12.46 -23.04 -59.22
C THR A 65 11.93 -24.05 -60.18
N GLY A 66 10.63 -23.99 -60.52
CA GLY A 66 10.04 -24.81 -61.55
C GLY A 66 9.51 -23.91 -62.66
N GLY A 67 9.84 -24.27 -63.91
CA GLY A 67 9.33 -23.60 -65.11
C GLY A 67 9.29 -24.61 -66.29
N ASP A 68 8.58 -24.24 -67.38
CA ASP A 68 8.40 -25.08 -68.56
C ASP A 68 9.67 -25.57 -69.25
N THR A 69 10.85 -25.01 -68.90
CA THR A 69 12.16 -25.32 -69.49
C THR A 69 13.15 -25.98 -68.54
N GLY A 70 12.76 -26.31 -67.30
CA GLY A 70 13.62 -27.01 -66.37
C GLY A 70 13.30 -26.74 -64.91
N SER A 71 13.62 -27.66 -64.01
CA SER A 71 13.52 -27.52 -62.56
C SER A 71 14.93 -27.44 -61.94
N GLY A 72 15.20 -26.36 -61.23
CA GLY A 72 16.41 -26.19 -60.44
C GLY A 72 16.15 -26.24 -58.95
N LYS A 73 17.03 -26.88 -58.18
CA LYS A 73 17.05 -26.81 -56.71
C LYS A 73 18.36 -26.11 -56.34
N SER A 74 18.28 -25.04 -55.56
CA SER A 74 19.46 -24.39 -54.96
C SER A 74 19.32 -24.36 -53.46
N GLY A 75 20.40 -24.60 -52.75
CA GLY A 75 20.48 -24.43 -51.31
C GLY A 75 21.69 -23.57 -50.96
N SER A 76 21.54 -22.64 -50.06
CA SER A 76 22.65 -21.81 -49.55
C SER A 76 22.70 -21.86 -48.04
N HIS A 77 23.87 -21.88 -47.51
CA HIS A 77 24.21 -21.77 -46.11
C HIS A 77 24.95 -20.45 -45.89
N ASN A 78 24.53 -19.66 -44.97
CA ASN A 78 25.18 -18.42 -44.58
C ASN A 78 25.53 -18.48 -43.10
N PHE A 79 26.80 -18.28 -42.80
CA PHE A 79 27.30 -18.14 -41.43
C PHE A 79 27.92 -16.75 -41.32
N SER A 80 27.45 -15.95 -40.35
CA SER A 80 28.01 -14.63 -40.12
C SER A 80 28.26 -14.39 -38.63
N ILE A 81 29.39 -13.75 -38.36
CA ILE A 81 29.76 -13.24 -37.05
C ILE A 81 29.88 -11.72 -37.19
N SER A 82 29.19 -10.97 -36.37
CA SER A 82 29.28 -9.52 -36.32
C SER A 82 29.48 -9.03 -34.90
N ALA A 83 30.39 -8.09 -34.72
CA ALA A 83 30.63 -7.42 -33.44
C ALA A 83 30.67 -5.90 -33.65
N PRO A 84 29.92 -5.10 -32.88
CA PRO A 84 30.00 -3.66 -32.93
C PRO A 84 31.32 -3.21 -32.29
N VAL A 85 32.23 -2.62 -33.08
CA VAL A 85 33.52 -2.10 -32.59
C VAL A 85 33.37 -0.70 -32.02
N PHE A 86 32.51 0.13 -32.64
CA PHE A 86 32.23 1.48 -32.20
C PHE A 86 30.77 1.83 -32.51
N ASN A 87 30.01 2.10 -31.45
CA ASN A 87 28.57 2.45 -31.57
C ASN A 87 28.19 3.46 -30.50
N PRO A 88 28.39 4.77 -30.73
CA PRO A 88 28.03 5.82 -29.77
C PRO A 88 26.54 5.86 -29.42
N GLN A 89 25.68 5.47 -30.38
CA GLN A 89 24.25 5.38 -30.14
C GLN A 89 23.92 4.30 -29.10
N LEU A 90 24.60 3.18 -29.14
CA LEU A 90 24.43 2.12 -28.13
C LEU A 90 24.96 2.56 -26.77
N ASP A 91 26.08 3.27 -26.72
CA ASP A 91 26.62 3.82 -25.46
C ASP A 91 25.63 4.81 -24.82
N ALA A 92 25.07 5.74 -25.59
CA ALA A 92 24.05 6.66 -25.14
C ALA A 92 22.78 5.91 -24.65
N SER A 93 22.38 4.82 -25.29
CA SER A 93 21.26 3.99 -24.91
C SER A 93 21.51 3.27 -23.57
N ILE A 94 22.75 2.80 -23.35
CA ILE A 94 23.16 2.19 -22.08
C ILE A 94 23.10 3.23 -20.95
N ASP A 95 23.62 4.43 -21.18
CA ASP A 95 23.59 5.50 -20.18
C ASP A 95 22.15 5.94 -19.88
N SER A 96 21.30 6.05 -20.88
CA SER A 96 19.85 6.30 -20.68
C SER A 96 19.21 5.21 -19.82
N ALA A 97 19.51 3.93 -20.07
CA ALA A 97 19.01 2.82 -19.25
C ALA A 97 19.53 2.88 -17.80
N ARG A 98 20.77 3.32 -17.59
CA ARG A 98 21.36 3.53 -16.25
C ARG A 98 20.64 4.63 -15.49
N TYR A 99 20.39 5.78 -16.11
CA TYR A 99 19.62 6.86 -15.49
C TYR A 99 18.18 6.44 -15.18
N THR A 100 17.55 5.68 -16.08
CA THR A 100 16.23 5.10 -15.81
C THR A 100 16.24 4.18 -14.58
N ARG A 101 17.27 3.33 -14.44
CA ARG A 101 17.44 2.49 -13.26
C ARG A 101 17.61 3.33 -11.99
N GLU A 102 18.40 4.39 -12.03
CA GLU A 102 18.59 5.29 -10.88
C GLU A 102 17.27 5.98 -10.48
N GLY A 103 16.52 6.50 -11.46
CA GLY A 103 15.21 7.10 -11.23
C GLY A 103 14.20 6.10 -10.63
N THR A 104 14.14 4.87 -11.13
CA THR A 104 13.27 3.83 -10.56
C THR A 104 13.74 3.38 -9.18
N GLY A 105 15.06 3.42 -8.91
CA GLY A 105 15.62 3.18 -7.57
C GLY A 105 15.18 4.22 -6.57
N ALA A 106 15.25 5.51 -6.92
CA ALA A 106 14.76 6.61 -6.08
C ALA A 106 13.25 6.50 -5.82
N SER A 107 12.46 6.14 -6.84
CA SER A 107 11.01 5.91 -6.66
C SER A 107 10.70 4.73 -5.74
N TYR A 108 11.53 3.70 -5.73
CA TYR A 108 11.39 2.59 -4.77
C TYR A 108 11.69 3.03 -3.34
N GLU A 109 12.74 3.82 -3.12
CA GLU A 109 13.05 4.37 -1.80
C GLU A 109 11.95 5.32 -1.31
N GLU A 110 11.40 6.16 -2.19
CA GLU A 110 10.25 7.01 -1.88
C GLU A 110 9.05 6.18 -1.43
N ALA A 111 8.71 5.11 -2.15
CA ALA A 111 7.61 4.22 -1.79
C ALA A 111 7.82 3.55 -0.42
N LEU A 112 9.07 3.21 -0.04
CA LEU A 112 9.39 2.69 1.30
C LEU A 112 9.18 3.75 2.38
N GLN A 113 9.61 5.00 2.14
CA GLN A 113 9.41 6.09 3.11
C GLN A 113 7.92 6.42 3.27
N GLN A 114 7.18 6.44 2.16
CA GLN A 114 5.72 6.64 2.20
C GLN A 114 5.02 5.54 2.99
N ALA A 115 5.38 4.27 2.78
CA ALA A 115 4.81 3.16 3.53
C ALA A 115 5.08 3.27 5.05
N LYS A 116 6.29 3.72 5.44
CA LYS A 116 6.61 4.00 6.86
C LYS A 116 5.75 5.13 7.42
N TYR A 117 5.63 6.21 6.67
CA TYR A 117 4.82 7.35 7.08
C TYR A 117 3.36 6.96 7.28
N ASP A 118 2.78 6.24 6.32
CA ASP A 118 1.38 5.81 6.37
C ASP A 118 1.12 4.86 7.56
N ALA A 119 2.07 3.96 7.84
CA ALA A 119 2.01 3.06 8.99
C ALA A 119 2.02 3.82 10.32
N LEU A 120 2.94 4.77 10.48
CA LEU A 120 3.05 5.58 11.70
C LEU A 120 1.84 6.49 11.87
N ASN A 121 1.39 7.14 10.80
CA ASN A 121 0.21 7.99 10.81
C ASN A 121 -1.05 7.20 11.20
N GLY A 122 -1.25 6.02 10.60
CA GLY A 122 -2.35 5.12 10.96
C GLY A 122 -2.29 4.66 12.41
N TYR A 123 -1.10 4.30 12.90
CA TYR A 123 -0.88 3.86 14.28
C TYR A 123 -1.22 4.97 15.30
N TYR A 124 -0.69 6.17 15.12
CA TYR A 124 -0.98 7.28 16.04
C TYR A 124 -2.42 7.79 15.93
N THR A 125 -3.01 7.75 14.73
CA THR A 125 -4.44 8.07 14.54
C THR A 125 -5.32 7.10 15.32
N LEU A 126 -5.00 5.82 15.32
CA LEU A 126 -5.72 4.81 16.11
C LEU A 126 -5.60 5.06 17.61
N ILE A 127 -4.38 5.34 18.11
CA ILE A 127 -4.16 5.67 19.53
C ILE A 127 -4.97 6.90 19.93
N MET A 128 -4.91 7.97 19.14
CA MET A 128 -5.65 9.20 19.41
C MET A 128 -7.16 8.94 19.42
N SER A 129 -7.68 8.18 18.47
CA SER A 129 -9.10 7.85 18.39
C SER A 129 -9.57 7.02 19.58
N ARG A 130 -8.76 6.06 20.07
CA ARG A 130 -9.06 5.29 21.29
C ARG A 130 -9.05 6.17 22.53
N ASN A 131 -8.08 7.05 22.67
CA ASN A 131 -8.08 8.01 23.79
C ASN A 131 -9.32 8.93 23.77
N MET A 132 -9.80 9.30 22.56
CA MET A 132 -11.04 10.07 22.44
C MET A 132 -12.28 9.27 22.88
N VAL A 133 -12.31 7.95 22.69
CA VAL A 133 -13.36 7.09 23.23
C VAL A 133 -13.34 7.11 24.75
N ASP A 134 -12.14 7.00 25.37
CA ASP A 134 -12.02 7.04 26.83
C ASP A 134 -12.49 8.38 27.40
N VAL A 135 -12.15 9.49 26.77
CA VAL A 135 -12.63 10.84 27.15
C VAL A 135 -14.15 10.93 27.02
N ALA A 136 -14.72 10.44 25.91
CA ALA A 136 -16.17 10.46 25.71
C ALA A 136 -16.91 9.55 26.73
N GLN A 137 -16.32 8.40 27.07
CA GLN A 137 -16.87 7.52 28.12
C GLN A 137 -16.88 8.20 29.47
N GLN A 138 -15.82 8.94 29.83
CA GLN A 138 -15.76 9.69 31.07
C GLN A 138 -16.82 10.79 31.08
N ALA A 139 -17.00 11.53 29.99
CA ALA A 139 -18.03 12.55 29.86
C ALA A 139 -19.44 11.99 30.08
N VAL A 140 -19.75 10.81 29.52
CA VAL A 140 -21.05 10.14 29.77
C VAL A 140 -21.25 9.83 31.25
N LYS A 141 -20.21 9.34 31.94
CA LYS A 141 -20.27 9.08 33.38
C LYS A 141 -20.53 10.35 34.19
N ASP A 142 -19.87 11.45 33.83
CA ASP A 142 -20.02 12.73 34.54
C ASP A 142 -21.41 13.31 34.33
N TYR A 143 -21.94 13.29 33.11
CA TYR A 143 -23.32 13.72 32.83
C TYR A 143 -24.36 12.80 33.47
N GLN A 144 -24.12 11.48 33.54
CA GLN A 144 -24.99 10.56 34.28
C GLN A 144 -25.05 10.91 35.78
N GLY A 145 -23.90 11.20 36.38
CA GLY A 145 -23.84 11.66 37.77
C GLY A 145 -24.56 13.01 37.96
N HIS A 146 -24.41 13.93 36.99
CA HIS A 146 -25.12 15.21 37.03
C HIS A 146 -26.64 15.02 36.97
N VAL A 147 -27.16 14.17 36.05
CA VAL A 147 -28.60 13.85 35.98
C VAL A 147 -29.09 13.31 37.32
N THR A 148 -28.39 12.36 37.94
CA THR A 148 -28.75 11.79 39.23
C THR A 148 -28.85 12.86 40.32
N ASN A 149 -27.91 13.82 40.37
CA ASN A 149 -27.91 14.91 41.33
C ASN A 149 -29.05 15.88 41.07
N VAL A 150 -29.35 16.26 39.83
CA VAL A 150 -30.44 17.17 39.46
C VAL A 150 -31.82 16.52 39.76
N GLU A 151 -31.98 15.23 39.49
CA GLU A 151 -33.19 14.47 39.82
C GLU A 151 -33.41 14.43 41.34
N ALA A 152 -32.37 14.23 42.14
CA ALA A 152 -32.46 14.27 43.59
C ALA A 152 -32.90 15.66 44.10
N GLN A 153 -32.35 16.75 43.53
CA GLN A 153 -32.74 18.14 43.86
C GLN A 153 -34.17 18.44 43.43
N TYR A 154 -34.62 17.94 42.29
CA TYR A 154 -36.00 18.07 41.83
C TYR A 154 -36.98 17.40 42.78
N ASN A 155 -36.67 16.20 43.26
CA ASN A 155 -37.52 15.44 44.16
C ASN A 155 -37.76 16.13 45.52
N VAL A 156 -36.85 17.01 45.93
CA VAL A 156 -36.99 17.84 47.16
C VAL A 156 -37.42 19.28 46.85
N GLY A 157 -37.79 19.59 45.59
CA GLY A 157 -38.35 20.86 45.18
C GLY A 157 -37.33 22.01 45.03
N LEU A 158 -36.03 21.71 44.92
CA LEU A 158 -34.97 22.71 44.82
C LEU A 158 -34.69 23.21 43.38
N VAL A 159 -35.12 22.44 42.37
CA VAL A 159 -34.92 22.80 40.95
C VAL A 159 -36.18 22.55 40.13
N ALA A 160 -36.31 23.16 38.96
CA ALA A 160 -37.45 22.99 38.07
C ALA A 160 -37.35 21.72 37.21
N SER A 161 -38.47 21.25 36.69
CA SER A 161 -38.50 20.13 35.74
C SER A 161 -37.74 20.40 34.44
N SER A 162 -37.62 21.68 34.03
CA SER A 162 -36.78 22.12 32.89
C SER A 162 -35.32 21.80 33.11
N ASP A 163 -34.81 21.88 34.34
CA ASP A 163 -33.41 21.63 34.66
C ASP A 163 -33.10 20.13 34.56
N VAL A 164 -34.06 19.27 34.97
CA VAL A 164 -33.96 17.81 34.77
C VAL A 164 -33.93 17.47 33.27
N LEU A 165 -34.82 18.10 32.49
CA LEU A 165 -34.87 17.88 31.05
C LEU A 165 -33.55 18.32 30.36
N ALA A 166 -33.02 19.49 30.74
CA ALA A 166 -31.75 19.99 30.24
C ALA A 166 -30.59 19.03 30.59
N ALA A 167 -30.52 18.52 31.82
CA ALA A 167 -29.52 17.56 32.24
C ALA A 167 -29.60 16.24 31.43
N LYS A 168 -30.80 15.74 31.17
CA LYS A 168 -31.02 14.55 30.32
C LYS A 168 -30.62 14.78 28.89
N THR A 169 -30.95 15.94 28.31
CA THR A 169 -30.51 16.29 26.95
C THR A 169 -28.97 16.31 26.82
N ASN A 170 -28.27 16.89 27.81
CA ASN A 170 -26.81 16.89 27.83
C ASN A 170 -26.23 15.47 27.94
N LEU A 171 -26.88 14.57 28.69
CA LEU A 171 -26.49 13.17 28.73
C LEU A 171 -26.67 12.49 27.37
N ASP A 172 -27.81 12.68 26.71
CA ASP A 172 -28.09 12.11 25.39
C ASP A 172 -27.07 12.62 24.32
N ASP A 173 -26.72 13.90 24.39
CA ASP A 173 -25.68 14.49 23.53
C ASP A 173 -24.29 13.88 23.79
N SER A 174 -23.97 13.62 25.05
CA SER A 174 -22.72 12.97 25.44
C SER A 174 -22.66 11.50 24.96
N GLN A 175 -23.79 10.77 25.06
CA GLN A 175 -23.89 9.41 24.52
C GLN A 175 -23.77 9.38 23.01
N THR A 176 -24.37 10.33 22.31
CA THR A 176 -24.20 10.50 20.85
C THR A 176 -22.74 10.76 20.49
N SER A 177 -22.06 11.57 21.28
CA SER A 177 -20.62 11.87 21.09
C SER A 177 -19.75 10.65 21.32
N LEU A 178 -20.09 9.80 22.30
CA LEU A 178 -19.41 8.52 22.53
C LEU A 178 -19.56 7.58 21.33
N VAL A 179 -20.76 7.45 20.77
CA VAL A 179 -20.98 6.62 19.56
C VAL A 179 -20.16 7.12 18.37
N LYS A 180 -20.08 8.45 18.19
CA LYS A 180 -19.24 9.06 17.14
C LYS A 180 -17.75 8.74 17.36
N ALA A 181 -17.27 8.85 18.60
CA ALA A 181 -15.87 8.53 18.93
C ALA A 181 -15.56 7.05 18.70
N GLN A 182 -16.46 6.13 19.07
CA GLN A 182 -16.33 4.69 18.81
C GLN A 182 -16.26 4.39 17.31
N ASN A 183 -17.13 5.02 16.52
CA ASN A 183 -17.11 4.85 15.07
C ASN A 183 -15.79 5.37 14.45
N ALA A 184 -15.27 6.50 14.92
CA ALA A 184 -13.99 7.03 14.49
C ALA A 184 -12.83 6.07 14.82
N ALA A 185 -12.85 5.47 16.02
CA ALA A 185 -11.85 4.48 16.41
C ALA A 185 -11.91 3.21 15.53
N ASN A 186 -13.11 2.71 15.24
CA ASN A 186 -13.29 1.56 14.34
C ASN A 186 -12.80 1.84 12.92
N LEU A 187 -13.06 3.06 12.41
CA LEU A 187 -12.55 3.48 11.09
C LEU A 187 -11.02 3.60 11.08
N ALA A 188 -10.43 4.16 12.14
CA ALA A 188 -8.98 4.26 12.28
C ALA A 188 -8.32 2.87 12.33
N GLU A 189 -8.94 1.91 13.01
CA GLU A 189 -8.49 0.53 13.06
C GLU A 189 -8.57 -0.16 11.68
N ALA A 190 -9.68 0.02 10.96
CA ALA A 190 -9.84 -0.51 9.61
C ALA A 190 -8.81 0.08 8.63
N ASN A 191 -8.55 1.39 8.71
CA ASN A 191 -7.54 2.06 7.89
C ASN A 191 -6.13 1.56 8.21
N LEU A 192 -5.78 1.39 9.50
CA LEU A 192 -4.48 0.82 9.87
C LEU A 192 -4.34 -0.61 9.34
N ASN A 193 -5.37 -1.44 9.48
CA ASN A 193 -5.36 -2.79 8.95
C ASN A 193 -5.14 -2.82 7.43
N GLN A 194 -5.71 -1.87 6.69
CA GLN A 194 -5.47 -1.74 5.26
C GLN A 194 -4.00 -1.41 4.92
N VAL A 195 -3.33 -0.63 5.76
CA VAL A 195 -1.92 -0.24 5.55
C VAL A 195 -0.97 -1.39 5.85
N ILE A 196 -1.28 -2.23 6.85
CA ILE A 196 -0.40 -3.31 7.33
C ILE A 196 -0.71 -4.70 6.72
N ALA A 197 -1.84 -4.84 6.00
CA ALA A 197 -2.26 -6.09 5.34
C ALA A 197 -1.72 -6.17 3.91
#